data_fbc4eb261489adfc0c71b9e3ac0d69bf
#
_entry.id   fbc4eb261489adfc0c71b9e3ac0d69bf
#
_cell.length_a   1.000
_cell.length_b   1.000
_cell.length_c   1.000
_cell.angle_alpha   90.00
_cell.angle_beta   90.00
_cell.angle_gamma   90.00
#
_symmetry.space_group_name_H-M   'P 1'
#
loop_
_entity.id
_entity.type
_entity.pdbx_description
1 polymer ?
#
loop_
_entity_poly.entity_id
_entity_poly.type
_entity_poly.pdbx_seq_one_letter_code
_entity_poly.pdbx_strand_id
1 'polypeptide(L)'
;QLAKGSCFTMATEVEVDYAQLLCKRVPSFDKIRFVNSGTEAVMAMLKASRAYTGKAKIAKVEGAYHGAYDYAEVSQTATPSNWGDVNNPNSTPVAVGTPKKALEDVVVIPFNDVERAINILDQHKDEIACILVDLLPHRVGLIPASNDFINALHKWTRDNKSLLAFDEVITFRTNYRGAQQN
;
A
#
# COMPACT_ATOMS: atom_id res chain seq x y z
N GLN A 1 23.77 -10.60 23.29
CA GLN A 1 22.74 -10.55 22.24
C GLN A 1 22.67 -11.88 21.47
N LEU A 2 23.80 -12.43 20.96
CA LEU A 2 23.81 -13.71 20.21
C LEU A 2 23.24 -14.89 20.99
N ALA A 3 23.42 -14.92 22.32
CA ALA A 3 22.89 -15.97 23.21
C ALA A 3 21.33 -15.96 23.26
N LYS A 4 20.70 -14.86 22.89
CA LYS A 4 19.24 -14.71 22.82
C LYS A 4 18.66 -15.00 21.42
N GLY A 5 19.52 -15.37 20.49
CA GLY A 5 19.17 -15.61 19.11
C GLY A 5 19.23 -14.37 18.23
N SER A 6 19.27 -14.57 16.93
CA SER A 6 19.28 -13.52 15.91
C SER A 6 18.24 -13.79 14.85
N CYS A 7 18.53 -14.60 13.86
CA CYS A 7 17.63 -14.90 12.75
C CYS A 7 17.41 -16.42 12.64
N PHE A 8 16.35 -16.91 13.24
CA PHE A 8 16.02 -18.33 13.26
C PHE A 8 14.69 -18.61 12.56
N THR A 9 14.42 -19.87 12.29
CA THR A 9 13.13 -20.34 11.76
C THR A 9 11.95 -20.06 12.71
N MET A 10 12.23 -19.98 14.01
CA MET A 10 11.26 -19.63 15.04
C MET A 10 11.53 -18.23 15.58
N ALA A 11 10.46 -17.54 15.97
CA ALA A 11 10.56 -16.22 16.56
C ALA A 11 11.45 -16.22 17.82
N THR A 12 12.28 -15.19 17.92
CA THR A 12 13.11 -14.97 19.12
C THR A 12 12.29 -14.24 20.20
N GLU A 13 12.73 -14.31 21.46
CA GLU A 13 12.10 -13.56 22.57
C GLU A 13 11.98 -12.07 22.27
N VAL A 14 13.04 -11.46 21.74
CA VAL A 14 13.05 -10.03 21.36
C VAL A 14 12.03 -9.70 20.28
N GLU A 15 11.80 -10.60 19.32
CA GLU A 15 10.79 -10.42 18.27
C GLU A 15 9.38 -10.45 18.84
N VAL A 16 9.12 -11.36 19.79
CA VAL A 16 7.82 -11.45 20.48
C VAL A 16 7.58 -10.20 21.32
N ASP A 17 8.56 -9.76 22.12
CA ASP A 17 8.47 -8.56 22.94
C ASP A 17 8.20 -7.31 22.08
N TYR A 18 8.86 -7.21 20.93
CA TYR A 18 8.68 -6.10 20.02
C TYR A 18 7.29 -6.11 19.36
N ALA A 19 6.79 -7.28 18.96
CA ALA A 19 5.44 -7.43 18.44
C ALA A 19 4.39 -7.01 19.47
N GLN A 20 4.54 -7.43 20.73
CA GLN A 20 3.65 -7.04 21.83
C GLN A 20 3.68 -5.53 22.08
N LEU A 21 4.87 -4.92 22.07
CA LEU A 21 5.02 -3.47 22.21
C LEU A 21 4.26 -2.72 21.09
N LEU A 22 4.41 -3.15 19.85
CA LEU A 22 3.75 -2.52 18.70
C LEU A 22 2.24 -2.69 18.73
N CYS A 23 1.73 -3.89 19.02
CA CYS A 23 0.28 -4.12 19.16
C CYS A 23 -0.32 -3.31 20.32
N LYS A 24 0.42 -3.14 21.42
CA LYS A 24 -0.02 -2.28 22.53
C LYS A 24 -0.01 -0.79 22.15
N ARG A 25 0.98 -0.38 21.35
CA ARG A 25 1.13 1.01 20.90
C ARG A 25 0.09 1.40 19.85
N VAL A 26 -0.23 0.51 18.92
CA VAL A 26 -1.09 0.76 17.77
C VAL A 26 -2.34 -0.12 17.86
N PRO A 27 -3.49 0.43 18.29
CA PRO A 27 -4.70 -0.36 18.57
C PRO A 27 -5.28 -1.11 17.36
N SER A 28 -4.93 -0.72 16.14
CA SER A 28 -5.34 -1.42 14.91
C SER A 28 -4.49 -2.65 14.56
N PHE A 29 -3.42 -2.92 15.32
CA PHE A 29 -2.54 -4.05 15.08
C PHE A 29 -2.94 -5.26 15.93
N ASP A 30 -3.68 -6.20 15.34
CA ASP A 30 -3.97 -7.49 15.99
C ASP A 30 -2.81 -8.48 15.85
N LYS A 31 -2.11 -8.44 14.72
CA LYS A 31 -1.00 -9.35 14.39
C LYS A 31 0.07 -8.62 13.61
N ILE A 32 1.31 -9.06 13.79
CA ILE A 32 2.47 -8.49 13.10
C ILE A 32 3.27 -9.62 12.46
N ARG A 33 3.78 -9.35 11.26
CA ARG A 33 4.79 -10.15 10.59
C ARG A 33 5.99 -9.27 10.30
N PHE A 34 7.14 -9.65 10.81
CA PHE A 34 8.41 -9.00 10.49
C PHE A 34 9.00 -9.54 9.20
N VAL A 35 9.62 -8.66 8.44
CA VAL A 35 10.36 -8.93 7.20
C VAL A 35 11.60 -8.03 7.16
N ASN A 36 12.51 -8.26 6.19
CA ASN A 36 13.78 -7.56 6.17
C ASN A 36 13.77 -6.20 5.44
N SER A 37 12.73 -5.90 4.68
CA SER A 37 12.63 -4.65 3.92
C SER A 37 11.18 -4.20 3.71
N GLY A 38 10.99 -2.92 3.37
CA GLY A 38 9.69 -2.38 2.96
C GLY A 38 9.14 -3.08 1.71
N THR A 39 10.01 -3.42 0.75
CA THR A 39 9.61 -4.19 -0.44
C THR A 39 9.01 -5.54 -0.06
N GLU A 40 9.63 -6.28 0.85
CA GLU A 40 9.10 -7.55 1.33
C GLU A 40 7.77 -7.36 2.10
N ALA A 41 7.66 -6.29 2.90
CA ALA A 41 6.43 -5.98 3.62
C ALA A 41 5.28 -5.72 2.65
N VAL A 42 5.48 -4.87 1.66
CA VAL A 42 4.48 -4.56 0.62
C VAL A 42 4.13 -5.82 -0.18
N MET A 43 5.12 -6.61 -0.61
CA MET A 43 4.86 -7.87 -1.31
C MET A 43 4.02 -8.84 -0.47
N ALA A 44 4.34 -8.99 0.82
CA ALA A 44 3.59 -9.86 1.73
C ALA A 44 2.15 -9.32 1.95
N MET A 45 1.98 -8.01 2.11
CA MET A 45 0.69 -7.35 2.26
C MET A 45 -0.18 -7.55 1.03
N LEU A 46 0.33 -7.33 -0.18
CA LEU A 46 -0.41 -7.52 -1.43
C LEU A 46 -0.85 -8.99 -1.61
N LYS A 47 0.02 -9.95 -1.30
CA LYS A 47 -0.32 -11.38 -1.32
C LYS A 47 -1.40 -11.73 -0.30
N ALA A 48 -1.29 -11.21 0.92
CA ALA A 48 -2.29 -11.44 1.97
C ALA A 48 -3.64 -10.83 1.59
N SER A 49 -3.66 -9.63 1.00
CA SER A 49 -4.87 -8.96 0.54
C SER A 49 -5.58 -9.77 -0.55
N ARG A 50 -4.84 -10.28 -1.53
CA ARG A 50 -5.37 -11.15 -2.59
C ARG A 50 -5.93 -12.46 -2.00
N ALA A 51 -5.21 -13.08 -1.08
CA ALA A 51 -5.64 -14.33 -0.44
C ALA A 51 -6.91 -14.14 0.40
N TYR A 52 -7.03 -13.00 1.10
CA TYR A 52 -8.17 -12.71 1.94
C TYR A 52 -9.44 -12.39 1.14
N THR A 53 -9.28 -11.60 0.06
CA THR A 53 -10.43 -11.11 -0.72
C THR A 53 -10.82 -12.03 -1.89
N GLY A 54 -9.91 -12.90 -2.33
CA GLY A 54 -10.08 -13.70 -3.56
C GLY A 54 -9.94 -12.88 -4.85
N LYS A 55 -9.60 -11.59 -4.75
CA LYS A 55 -9.47 -10.67 -5.90
C LYS A 55 -8.02 -10.52 -6.33
N ALA A 56 -7.77 -10.20 -7.60
CA ALA A 56 -6.42 -10.18 -8.17
C ALA A 56 -5.78 -8.79 -8.27
N LYS A 57 -6.58 -7.77 -8.63
CA LYS A 57 -6.07 -6.42 -8.86
C LYS A 57 -5.77 -5.69 -7.56
N ILE A 58 -4.86 -4.74 -7.66
CA ILE A 58 -4.59 -3.75 -6.61
C ILE A 58 -4.78 -2.35 -7.17
N ALA A 59 -5.17 -1.41 -6.32
CA ALA A 59 -5.14 0.00 -6.68
C ALA A 59 -4.01 0.70 -5.93
N LYS A 60 -3.36 1.67 -6.56
CA LYS A 60 -2.33 2.50 -5.92
C LYS A 60 -2.35 3.93 -6.45
N VAL A 61 -1.83 4.84 -5.66
CA VAL A 61 -1.68 6.24 -6.04
C VAL A 61 -0.57 6.40 -7.09
N GLU A 62 -0.84 7.19 -8.13
CA GLU A 62 0.15 7.55 -9.14
C GLU A 62 1.37 8.24 -8.52
N GLY A 63 2.56 7.91 -8.99
CA GLY A 63 3.82 8.47 -8.50
C GLY A 63 4.28 7.96 -7.13
N ALA A 64 3.44 7.29 -6.35
CA ALA A 64 3.81 6.79 -5.04
C ALA A 64 4.81 5.62 -5.14
N TYR A 65 5.79 5.60 -4.22
CA TYR A 65 6.82 4.57 -4.13
C TYR A 65 6.53 3.59 -2.99
N HIS A 66 6.54 2.31 -3.30
CA HIS A 66 6.25 1.25 -2.35
C HIS A 66 7.24 0.07 -2.44
N GLY A 67 8.52 0.37 -2.71
CA GLY A 67 9.56 -0.64 -2.89
C GLY A 67 9.67 -1.15 -4.34
N ALA A 68 10.51 -2.16 -4.55
CA ALA A 68 10.94 -2.65 -5.86
C ALA A 68 10.27 -3.99 -6.23
N TYR A 69 8.94 -4.07 -6.08
CA TYR A 69 8.14 -5.20 -6.50
C TYR A 69 7.29 -4.79 -7.71
N ASP A 70 7.31 -5.56 -8.81
CA ASP A 70 6.68 -5.18 -10.09
C ASP A 70 5.30 -4.54 -9.96
N TYR A 71 4.41 -5.11 -9.13
CA TYR A 71 3.06 -4.57 -8.91
C TYR A 71 3.06 -3.26 -8.11
N ALA A 72 4.03 -3.06 -7.24
CA ALA A 72 4.14 -1.85 -6.41
C ALA A 72 4.81 -0.69 -7.16
N GLU A 73 5.63 -1.00 -8.17
CA GLU A 73 6.36 -0.02 -8.99
C GLU A 73 5.52 0.61 -10.10
N VAL A 74 4.40 0.00 -10.49
CA VAL A 74 3.56 0.52 -11.57
C VAL A 74 3.26 2.00 -11.37
N SER A 75 3.48 2.79 -12.43
CA SER A 75 3.26 4.26 -12.48
C SER A 75 3.98 5.07 -11.41
N GLN A 76 5.09 4.54 -10.87
CA GLN A 76 5.94 5.24 -9.92
C GLN A 76 6.72 6.40 -10.57
N THR A 77 6.99 6.29 -11.87
CA THR A 77 7.76 7.26 -12.65
C THR A 77 7.02 7.74 -13.90
N ALA A 78 5.68 7.70 -13.88
CA ALA A 78 4.88 8.21 -14.97
C ALA A 78 5.17 9.69 -15.26
N THR A 79 5.08 10.06 -16.52
CA THR A 79 5.36 11.41 -17.03
C THR A 79 4.22 11.90 -17.90
N PRO A 80 4.11 13.19 -18.23
CA PRO A 80 3.08 13.72 -19.12
C PRO A 80 2.98 13.01 -20.47
N SER A 81 4.07 12.38 -20.93
CA SER A 81 4.09 11.67 -22.21
C SER A 81 3.50 10.25 -22.16
N ASN A 82 3.32 9.67 -20.97
CA ASN A 82 2.91 8.27 -20.83
C ASN A 82 1.84 7.96 -19.76
N TRP A 83 1.47 8.92 -18.90
CA TRP A 83 0.51 8.68 -17.82
C TRP A 83 -0.95 8.50 -18.29
N GLY A 84 -1.25 8.84 -19.56
CA GLY A 84 -2.59 8.64 -20.15
C GLY A 84 -3.59 9.74 -19.78
N ASP A 85 -4.88 9.38 -19.84
CA ASP A 85 -5.97 10.27 -19.50
C ASP A 85 -6.18 10.38 -17.99
N VAL A 86 -6.52 11.57 -17.50
CA VAL A 86 -6.71 11.83 -16.06
C VAL A 86 -7.85 11.02 -15.43
N ASN A 87 -8.85 10.62 -16.23
CA ASN A 87 -9.98 9.79 -15.79
C ASN A 87 -9.74 8.28 -16.00
N ASN A 88 -8.64 7.93 -16.68
CA ASN A 88 -8.21 6.56 -16.91
C ASN A 88 -6.68 6.51 -17.05
N PRO A 89 -5.93 6.72 -15.95
CA PRO A 89 -4.48 6.73 -15.99
C PRO A 89 -3.90 5.41 -16.49
N ASN A 90 -2.84 5.49 -17.27
CA ASN A 90 -2.13 4.29 -17.72
C ASN A 90 -1.35 3.65 -16.58
N SER A 91 -1.35 2.32 -16.54
CA SER A 91 -0.41 1.55 -15.75
C SER A 91 0.94 1.49 -16.49
N THR A 92 1.89 2.35 -16.09
CA THR A 92 3.20 2.45 -16.77
C THR A 92 4.28 1.61 -16.07
N PRO A 93 5.16 0.94 -16.83
CA PRO A 93 6.28 0.20 -16.25
C PRO A 93 7.40 1.14 -15.79
N VAL A 94 8.13 0.76 -14.75
CA VAL A 94 9.39 1.43 -14.34
C VAL A 94 10.56 0.95 -15.18
N ALA A 95 10.59 -0.31 -15.54
CA ALA A 95 11.67 -0.93 -16.27
C ALA A 95 11.20 -1.62 -17.56
N VAL A 96 12.07 -1.66 -18.55
CA VAL A 96 11.86 -2.46 -19.77
C VAL A 96 11.78 -3.93 -19.38
N GLY A 97 10.74 -4.61 -19.84
CA GLY A 97 10.55 -6.04 -19.54
C GLY A 97 9.68 -6.33 -18.31
N THR A 98 9.12 -5.30 -17.65
CA THR A 98 8.08 -5.52 -16.63
C THR A 98 6.99 -6.43 -17.18
N PRO A 99 6.58 -7.50 -16.46
CA PRO A 99 5.55 -8.41 -16.92
C PRO A 99 4.23 -7.68 -17.22
N LYS A 100 3.64 -7.92 -18.38
CA LYS A 100 2.37 -7.29 -18.78
C LYS A 100 1.28 -7.49 -17.73
N LYS A 101 1.24 -8.67 -17.12
CA LYS A 101 0.26 -9.00 -16.10
C LYS A 101 0.37 -8.08 -14.85
N ALA A 102 1.57 -7.65 -14.51
CA ALA A 102 1.75 -6.69 -13.43
C ALA A 102 1.09 -5.34 -13.76
N LEU A 103 1.18 -4.89 -15.00
CA LEU A 103 0.53 -3.66 -15.46
C LEU A 103 -1.00 -3.79 -15.52
N GLU A 104 -1.51 -4.93 -16.01
CA GLU A 104 -2.95 -5.20 -16.14
C GLU A 104 -3.67 -5.33 -14.79
N ASP A 105 -2.95 -5.81 -13.77
CA ASP A 105 -3.50 -6.06 -12.43
C ASP A 105 -3.32 -4.88 -11.47
N VAL A 106 -2.80 -3.74 -11.95
CA VAL A 106 -2.66 -2.52 -11.15
C VAL A 106 -3.54 -1.41 -11.70
N VAL A 107 -4.43 -0.90 -10.86
CA VAL A 107 -5.29 0.26 -11.14
C VAL A 107 -4.62 1.49 -10.53
N VAL A 108 -4.37 2.50 -11.34
CA VAL A 108 -3.73 3.75 -10.92
C VAL A 108 -4.80 4.78 -10.61
N ILE A 109 -4.71 5.42 -9.45
CA ILE A 109 -5.63 6.47 -9.01
C ILE A 109 -4.90 7.79 -8.73
N PRO A 110 -5.51 8.95 -8.99
CA PRO A 110 -4.93 10.24 -8.66
C PRO A 110 -4.92 10.47 -7.14
N PHE A 111 -3.88 11.19 -6.67
CA PHE A 111 -3.73 11.53 -5.25
C PHE A 111 -4.60 12.73 -4.87
N ASN A 112 -5.29 12.66 -3.72
CA ASN A 112 -6.16 13.73 -3.19
C ASN A 112 -7.29 14.21 -4.12
N ASP A 113 -7.62 13.45 -5.15
CA ASP A 113 -8.75 13.71 -6.03
C ASP A 113 -9.82 12.63 -5.78
N VAL A 114 -10.73 12.93 -4.85
CA VAL A 114 -11.76 11.98 -4.39
C VAL A 114 -12.65 11.52 -5.54
N GLU A 115 -13.19 12.47 -6.32
CA GLU A 115 -14.15 12.19 -7.37
C GLU A 115 -13.55 11.25 -8.43
N ARG A 116 -12.40 11.61 -8.97
CA ARG A 116 -11.74 10.79 -10.00
C ARG A 116 -11.28 9.45 -9.46
N ALA A 117 -10.70 9.42 -8.25
CA ALA A 117 -10.25 8.17 -7.65
C ALA A 117 -11.41 7.18 -7.48
N ILE A 118 -12.56 7.62 -6.95
CA ILE A 118 -13.73 6.75 -6.78
C ILE A 118 -14.30 6.31 -8.12
N ASN A 119 -14.41 7.21 -9.10
CA ASN A 119 -14.90 6.88 -10.45
C ASN A 119 -14.02 5.80 -11.13
N ILE A 120 -12.70 5.87 -10.96
CA ILE A 120 -11.77 4.85 -11.49
C ILE A 120 -11.95 3.52 -10.74
N LEU A 121 -12.00 3.57 -9.40
CA LEU A 121 -12.16 2.38 -8.57
C LEU A 121 -13.47 1.63 -8.87
N ASP A 122 -14.57 2.34 -9.12
CA ASP A 122 -15.88 1.77 -9.42
C ASP A 122 -15.91 0.94 -10.71
N GLN A 123 -15.05 1.27 -11.67
CA GLN A 123 -14.89 0.48 -12.89
C GLN A 123 -14.27 -0.90 -12.63
N HIS A 124 -13.63 -1.10 -11.47
CA HIS A 124 -12.91 -2.30 -11.08
C HIS A 124 -13.36 -2.87 -9.73
N LYS A 125 -14.52 -2.48 -9.23
CA LYS A 125 -14.99 -2.78 -7.85
C LYS A 125 -14.97 -4.26 -7.46
N ASP A 126 -15.22 -5.15 -8.42
CA ASP A 126 -15.26 -6.59 -8.16
C ASP A 126 -13.89 -7.27 -8.28
N GLU A 127 -12.86 -6.55 -8.74
CA GLU A 127 -11.54 -7.10 -9.03
C GLU A 127 -10.45 -6.63 -8.04
N ILE A 128 -10.64 -5.49 -7.34
CA ILE A 128 -9.62 -4.88 -6.48
C ILE A 128 -9.57 -5.55 -5.12
N ALA A 129 -8.44 -6.16 -4.80
CA ALA A 129 -8.15 -6.77 -3.50
C ALA A 129 -7.85 -5.72 -2.42
N CYS A 130 -7.06 -4.71 -2.76
CA CYS A 130 -6.72 -3.63 -1.85
C CYS A 130 -6.37 -2.34 -2.58
N ILE A 131 -6.47 -1.24 -1.84
CA ILE A 131 -5.92 0.06 -2.22
C ILE A 131 -4.69 0.31 -1.35
N LEU A 132 -3.53 0.54 -1.98
CA LEU A 132 -2.26 0.84 -1.31
C LEU A 132 -2.00 2.34 -1.35
N VAL A 133 -1.85 2.96 -0.20
CA VAL A 133 -1.66 4.41 -0.04
C VAL A 133 -0.47 4.69 0.88
N ASP A 134 0.41 5.59 0.45
CA ASP A 134 1.35 6.31 1.32
C ASP A 134 0.67 7.60 1.79
N LEU A 135 0.61 7.85 3.09
CA LEU A 135 -0.07 9.02 3.67
C LEU A 135 0.71 10.32 3.48
N LEU A 136 2.01 10.23 3.15
CA LEU A 136 2.90 11.39 2.92
C LEU A 136 3.91 11.06 1.82
N PRO A 137 3.46 10.84 0.57
CA PRO A 137 4.32 10.31 -0.47
C PRO A 137 5.42 11.29 -0.88
N HIS A 138 6.67 10.89 -0.64
CA HIS A 138 7.84 11.75 -0.87
C HIS A 138 8.06 12.08 -2.36
N ARG A 139 7.69 11.20 -3.27
CA ARG A 139 7.86 11.41 -4.71
C ARG A 139 6.86 12.39 -5.32
N VAL A 140 5.76 12.64 -4.64
CA VAL A 140 4.75 13.63 -5.07
C VAL A 140 4.75 14.89 -4.19
N GLY A 141 5.90 15.21 -3.61
CA GLY A 141 6.16 16.49 -2.96
C GLY A 141 5.88 16.53 -1.46
N LEU A 142 5.74 15.39 -0.77
CA LEU A 142 5.43 15.31 0.66
C LEU A 142 4.13 16.07 1.02
N ILE A 143 3.16 16.02 0.13
CA ILE A 143 1.82 16.56 0.38
C ILE A 143 1.05 15.50 1.18
N PRO A 144 0.47 15.84 2.34
CA PRO A 144 -0.31 14.89 3.12
C PRO A 144 -1.57 14.42 2.36
N ALA A 145 -1.93 13.17 2.54
CA ALA A 145 -3.25 12.69 2.15
C ALA A 145 -4.33 13.44 2.93
N SER A 146 -5.33 13.95 2.23
CA SER A 146 -6.45 14.65 2.88
C SER A 146 -7.36 13.66 3.61
N ASN A 147 -7.98 14.10 4.71
CA ASN A 147 -8.94 13.27 5.44
C ASN A 147 -10.12 12.85 4.56
N ASP A 148 -10.59 13.73 3.67
CA ASP A 148 -11.68 13.42 2.75
C ASP A 148 -11.29 12.30 1.79
N PHE A 149 -10.05 12.33 1.27
CA PHE A 149 -9.53 11.29 0.39
C PHE A 149 -9.44 9.94 1.11
N ILE A 150 -8.84 9.91 2.29
CA ILE A 150 -8.71 8.66 3.07
C ILE A 150 -10.07 8.12 3.50
N ASN A 151 -10.98 8.97 3.97
CA ASN A 151 -12.33 8.57 4.36
C ASN A 151 -13.13 8.00 3.17
N ALA A 152 -13.00 8.61 2.00
CA ALA A 152 -13.65 8.11 0.79
C ALA A 152 -13.11 6.73 0.38
N LEU A 153 -11.78 6.54 0.39
CA LEU A 153 -11.16 5.24 0.11
C LEU A 153 -11.55 4.18 1.15
N HIS A 154 -11.56 4.54 2.44
CA HIS A 154 -11.98 3.64 3.51
C HIS A 154 -13.44 3.20 3.34
N LYS A 155 -14.35 4.15 3.08
CA LYS A 155 -15.75 3.83 2.80
C LYS A 155 -15.85 2.91 1.59
N TRP A 156 -15.20 3.25 0.49
CA TRP A 156 -15.23 2.47 -0.75
C TRP A 156 -14.75 1.03 -0.52
N THR A 157 -13.64 0.83 0.20
CA THR A 157 -13.10 -0.52 0.48
C THR A 157 -14.07 -1.37 1.30
N ARG A 158 -14.75 -0.79 2.27
CA ARG A 158 -15.77 -1.49 3.06
C ARG A 158 -16.97 -1.91 2.21
N ASP A 159 -17.48 -0.98 1.40
CA ASP A 159 -18.66 -1.22 0.56
C ASP A 159 -18.38 -2.30 -0.50
N ASN A 160 -17.15 -2.40 -0.99
CA ASN A 160 -16.73 -3.31 -2.06
C ASN A 160 -15.95 -4.55 -1.58
N LYS A 161 -15.89 -4.84 -0.26
CA LYS A 161 -15.18 -5.99 0.31
C LYS A 161 -13.71 -6.05 -0.15
N SER A 162 -13.06 -4.90 -0.16
CA SER A 162 -11.65 -4.69 -0.43
C SER A 162 -10.94 -4.25 0.84
N LEU A 163 -9.61 -4.14 0.82
CA LEU A 163 -8.82 -3.67 1.96
C LEU A 163 -8.21 -2.31 1.66
N LEU A 164 -8.07 -1.47 2.70
CA LEU A 164 -7.25 -0.27 2.64
C LEU A 164 -5.93 -0.57 3.36
N ALA A 165 -4.83 -0.42 2.65
CA ALA A 165 -3.49 -0.69 3.16
C ALA A 165 -2.66 0.60 3.16
N PHE A 166 -2.07 0.93 4.31
CA PHE A 166 -1.19 2.08 4.44
C PHE A 166 0.27 1.68 4.43
N ASP A 167 1.04 2.32 3.57
CA ASP A 167 2.49 2.34 3.68
C ASP A 167 2.89 3.51 4.59
N GLU A 168 3.32 3.18 5.80
CA GLU A 168 3.73 4.16 6.80
C GLU A 168 5.25 4.20 7.01
N VAL A 169 6.04 3.84 6.04
CA VAL A 169 7.51 3.88 6.15
C VAL A 169 8.01 5.27 6.57
N ILE A 170 7.33 6.33 6.15
CA ILE A 170 7.61 7.72 6.53
C ILE A 170 6.82 8.12 7.78
N THR A 171 5.53 7.84 7.82
CA THR A 171 4.59 8.44 8.77
C THR A 171 4.44 7.69 10.09
N PHE A 172 4.82 6.42 10.19
CA PHE A 172 4.62 5.60 11.40
C PHE A 172 5.28 6.20 12.65
N ARG A 173 6.39 6.91 12.49
CA ARG A 173 7.14 7.51 13.61
C ARG A 173 6.85 8.99 13.84
N THR A 174 5.99 9.60 13.02
CA THR A 174 5.59 11.01 13.19
C THR A 174 4.57 11.19 14.31
N ASN A 175 3.85 10.11 14.66
CA ASN A 175 2.91 10.08 15.77
C ASN A 175 3.12 8.79 16.59
N TYR A 176 2.74 8.82 17.89
CA TYR A 176 2.90 7.67 18.78
C TYR A 176 2.17 6.42 18.29
N ARG A 177 0.99 6.58 17.69
CA ARG A 177 0.16 5.48 17.19
C ARG A 177 0.24 5.25 15.69
N GLY A 178 1.15 5.92 14.98
CA GLY A 178 1.15 5.98 13.52
C GLY A 178 0.17 7.02 12.97
N ALA A 179 0.32 7.43 11.72
CA ALA A 179 -0.54 8.46 11.12
C ALA A 179 -1.95 7.95 10.81
N GLN A 180 -2.11 6.66 10.58
CA GLN A 180 -3.41 6.00 10.32
C GLN A 180 -4.44 6.13 11.45
N GLN A 181 -4.03 6.55 12.65
CA GLN A 181 -4.91 6.68 13.82
C GLN A 181 -5.46 8.11 13.99
N ASN A 182 -5.08 9.02 13.13
CA ASN A 182 -5.55 10.40 13.11
C ASN A 182 -6.56 10.57 11.99
#